data_efb6a86b54c9b1c1d944685f27c70d7b
#
_entry.id   efb6a86b54c9b1c1d944685f27c70d7b
#
_cell.length_a   1.000
_cell.length_b   1.000
_cell.length_c   1.000
_cell.angle_alpha   90.00
_cell.angle_beta   90.00
_cell.angle_gamma   90.00
#
_symmetry.space_group_name_H-M   'P 1'
#
loop_
_entity.id
_entity.type
_entity.pdbx_description
1 polymer ?
#
loop_
_entity_poly.entity_id
_entity_poly.type
_entity_poly.pdbx_seq_one_letter_code
_entity_poly.pdbx_strand_id
1 'polypeptide(L)'
;GEVEKYNVFQEPEHGYKEQVFYLDIPAVKDNCSYAAIFNRKLKLGVYVKFDREAFTNFSEWKMMGEGEYVVGMEPATARPEGRKKARENGELIMLKPEEKKVYTFEIGVFEDEKSLGGI
;
A
#
# COMPACT_ATOMS: atom_id res chain seq x y z
N GLY A 1 3.90 10.37 -17.31
CA GLY A 1 5.08 10.17 -16.50
C GLY A 1 5.08 8.83 -15.78
N GLU A 2 6.11 8.56 -15.00
CA GLU A 2 6.22 7.29 -14.29
C GLU A 2 5.17 7.13 -13.19
N VAL A 3 4.68 8.21 -12.64
CA VAL A 3 3.64 8.20 -11.60
C VAL A 3 2.35 7.53 -12.11
N GLU A 4 2.09 7.61 -13.43
CA GLU A 4 0.91 7.00 -14.03
C GLU A 4 1.00 5.49 -14.17
N LYS A 5 2.18 4.90 -13.91
CA LYS A 5 2.42 3.47 -14.09
C LYS A 5 2.27 2.65 -12.80
N TYR A 6 1.79 3.26 -11.72
CA TYR A 6 1.69 2.55 -10.45
C TYR A 6 0.79 1.30 -10.51
N ASN A 7 -0.20 1.30 -11.38
CA ASN A 7 -1.16 0.21 -11.50
C ASN A 7 -0.90 -0.74 -12.68
N VAL A 8 0.24 -0.60 -13.35
CA VAL A 8 0.61 -1.43 -14.48
C VAL A 8 1.73 -2.39 -14.07
N PHE A 9 1.48 -3.69 -14.20
CA PHE A 9 2.44 -4.73 -13.84
C PHE A 9 2.87 -5.47 -15.10
N GLN A 10 4.04 -5.11 -15.61
CA GLN A 10 4.63 -5.72 -16.78
C GLN A 10 5.28 -7.07 -16.47
N GLU A 11 5.69 -7.79 -17.50
CA GLU A 11 6.45 -9.02 -17.34
C GLU A 11 7.81 -8.74 -16.66
N PRO A 12 8.45 -9.76 -16.03
CA PRO A 12 9.76 -9.58 -15.43
C PRO A 12 10.78 -9.00 -16.41
N GLU A 13 11.51 -8.00 -15.96
CA GLU A 13 12.45 -7.24 -16.77
C GLU A 13 13.84 -7.30 -16.17
N HIS A 14 14.85 -7.59 -17.02
CA HIS A 14 16.23 -7.59 -16.58
C HIS A 14 16.69 -6.17 -16.23
N GLY A 15 17.33 -6.02 -15.08
CA GLY A 15 17.85 -4.73 -14.65
C GLY A 15 16.77 -3.72 -14.21
N TYR A 16 15.58 -4.20 -13.91
CA TYR A 16 14.50 -3.33 -13.42
C TYR A 16 14.90 -2.62 -12.14
N LYS A 17 14.67 -1.30 -12.09
CA LYS A 17 14.91 -0.52 -10.89
C LYS A 17 13.62 -0.39 -10.10
N GLU A 18 13.67 -0.71 -8.81
CA GLU A 18 12.49 -0.62 -7.96
C GLU A 18 11.91 0.79 -7.96
N GLN A 19 10.61 0.84 -7.81
CA GLN A 19 9.86 2.09 -7.74
C GLN A 19 9.01 2.10 -6.47
N VAL A 20 8.90 3.26 -5.86
CA VAL A 20 8.01 3.48 -4.71
C VAL A 20 7.06 4.61 -5.07
N PHE A 21 5.77 4.33 -4.98
CA PHE A 21 4.72 5.31 -5.24
C PHE A 21 4.03 5.66 -3.92
N TYR A 22 3.82 6.94 -3.69
CA TYR A 22 3.02 7.42 -2.57
C TYR A 22 1.62 7.72 -3.09
N LEU A 23 0.64 6.96 -2.62
CA LEU A 23 -0.72 7.05 -3.12
C LEU A 23 -1.64 7.65 -2.07
N ASP A 24 -2.43 8.62 -2.47
CA ASP A 24 -3.49 9.17 -1.64
C ASP A 24 -4.78 8.40 -1.93
N ILE A 25 -5.07 7.40 -1.12
CA ILE A 25 -6.24 6.56 -1.29
C ILE A 25 -7.38 7.11 -0.45
N PRO A 26 -8.48 7.56 -1.08
CA PRO A 26 -9.60 8.12 -0.33
C PRO A 26 -10.32 7.04 0.50
N ALA A 27 -10.92 7.46 1.59
CA ALA A 27 -11.79 6.59 2.37
C ALA A 27 -13.06 6.30 1.56
N VAL A 28 -13.51 5.05 1.57
CA VAL A 28 -14.68 4.61 0.83
C VAL A 28 -15.90 4.53 1.74
N LYS A 29 -15.77 3.90 2.90
CA LYS A 29 -16.86 3.70 3.86
C LYS A 29 -16.29 3.61 5.27
N ASP A 30 -16.97 4.22 6.23
CA ASP A 30 -16.59 4.17 7.66
C ASP A 30 -15.12 4.55 7.89
N ASN A 31 -14.64 5.57 7.16
CA ASN A 31 -13.27 6.06 7.22
C ASN A 31 -12.21 5.00 6.85
N CYS A 32 -12.61 3.93 6.18
CA CYS A 32 -11.70 2.89 5.72
C CYS A 32 -11.37 3.05 4.25
N SER A 33 -10.13 2.72 3.92
CA SER A 33 -9.64 2.61 2.55
C SER A 33 -9.19 1.19 2.30
N TYR A 34 -9.09 0.81 1.04
CA TYR A 34 -8.49 -0.46 0.71
C TYR A 34 -7.74 -0.38 -0.62
N ALA A 35 -6.78 -1.28 -0.78
CA ALA A 35 -6.05 -1.50 -2.02
C ALA A 35 -6.10 -2.97 -2.35
N ALA A 36 -6.14 -3.29 -3.64
CA ALA A 36 -6.24 -4.67 -4.08
C ALA A 36 -5.41 -4.89 -5.34
N ILE A 37 -4.93 -6.10 -5.50
CA ILE A 37 -4.26 -6.57 -6.70
C ILE A 37 -4.97 -7.83 -7.17
N PHE A 38 -5.27 -7.90 -8.46
CA PHE A 38 -5.96 -9.05 -9.05
C PHE A 38 -5.19 -9.58 -10.26
N ASN A 39 -4.97 -10.88 -10.28
CA ASN A 39 -4.36 -11.56 -11.42
C ASN A 39 -5.45 -12.29 -12.21
N ARG A 40 -5.73 -11.81 -13.41
CA ARG A 40 -6.81 -12.36 -14.24
C ARG A 40 -6.54 -13.77 -14.75
N LYS A 41 -5.29 -14.14 -14.95
CA LYS A 41 -4.93 -15.50 -15.38
C LYS A 41 -5.16 -16.51 -14.27
N LEU A 42 -4.77 -16.16 -13.05
CA LEU A 42 -4.95 -17.01 -11.88
C LEU A 42 -6.35 -16.93 -11.30
N LYS A 43 -7.11 -15.90 -11.66
CA LYS A 43 -8.41 -15.59 -11.05
C LYS A 43 -8.31 -15.49 -9.54
N LEU A 44 -7.30 -14.76 -9.10
CA LEU A 44 -7.00 -14.62 -7.68
C LEU A 44 -6.52 -13.21 -7.41
N GLY A 45 -7.03 -12.65 -6.31
CA GLY A 45 -6.62 -11.33 -5.85
C GLY A 45 -6.39 -11.29 -4.36
N VAL A 46 -5.70 -10.25 -3.93
CA VAL A 46 -5.41 -9.96 -2.53
C VAL A 46 -5.79 -8.51 -2.27
N TYR A 47 -6.41 -8.24 -1.15
CA TYR A 47 -6.69 -6.87 -0.72
C TYR A 47 -6.18 -6.61 0.69
N VAL A 48 -5.91 -5.34 0.97
CA VAL A 48 -5.69 -4.84 2.31
C VAL A 48 -6.69 -3.71 2.57
N LYS A 49 -7.38 -3.78 3.71
CA LYS A 49 -8.34 -2.76 4.16
C LYS A 49 -7.81 -2.16 5.45
N PHE A 50 -7.86 -0.85 5.55
CA PHE A 50 -7.25 -0.15 6.69
C PHE A 50 -8.00 1.13 7.02
N ASP A 51 -7.89 1.56 8.29
CA ASP A 51 -8.44 2.81 8.79
C ASP A 51 -7.55 3.98 8.34
N ARG A 52 -8.13 4.95 7.65
CA ARG A 52 -7.41 6.12 7.14
C ARG A 52 -6.92 7.07 8.23
N GLU A 53 -7.55 7.09 9.39
CA GLU A 53 -7.06 7.90 10.50
C GLU A 53 -5.83 7.29 11.15
N ALA A 54 -5.80 5.98 11.25
CA ALA A 54 -4.67 5.26 11.82
C ALA A 54 -3.49 5.20 10.84
N PHE A 55 -3.79 4.87 9.59
CA PHE A 55 -2.77 4.76 8.53
C PHE A 55 -2.90 5.95 7.58
N THR A 56 -2.16 7.00 7.85
CA THR A 56 -2.24 8.27 7.13
C THR A 56 -1.52 8.24 5.78
N ASN A 57 -0.69 7.23 5.54
CA ASN A 57 0.11 7.09 4.34
C ASN A 57 -0.12 5.72 3.71
N PHE A 58 0.04 5.67 2.39
CA PHE A 58 0.06 4.42 1.65
C PHE A 58 1.17 4.47 0.62
N SER A 59 2.03 3.47 0.65
CA SER A 59 3.10 3.32 -0.33
C SER A 59 2.90 2.03 -1.13
N GLU A 60 3.18 2.09 -2.41
CA GLU A 60 3.28 0.92 -3.26
C GLU A 60 4.75 0.72 -3.64
N TRP A 61 5.29 -0.43 -3.29
CA TRP A 61 6.62 -0.83 -3.73
C TRP A 61 6.45 -1.76 -4.92
N LYS A 62 7.06 -1.38 -6.03
CA LYS A 62 6.95 -2.11 -7.28
C LYS A 62 8.32 -2.56 -7.73
N MET A 63 8.53 -3.86 -7.82
CA MET A 63 9.78 -4.47 -8.25
C MET A 63 9.47 -5.56 -9.27
N MET A 64 9.56 -5.21 -10.56
CA MET A 64 9.21 -6.09 -11.68
C MET A 64 10.46 -6.67 -12.33
N GLY A 65 11.40 -7.12 -11.52
CA GLY A 65 12.67 -7.65 -12.01
C GLY A 65 12.66 -9.15 -12.26
N GLU A 66 13.60 -9.60 -13.07
CA GLU A 66 13.86 -11.03 -13.21
C GLU A 66 14.42 -11.58 -11.90
N GLY A 67 13.81 -12.63 -11.37
CA GLY A 67 14.21 -13.25 -10.10
C GLY A 67 13.78 -12.49 -8.85
N GLU A 68 13.34 -11.26 -8.98
CA GLU A 68 12.84 -10.44 -7.88
C GLU A 68 11.58 -9.70 -8.36
N TYR A 69 10.45 -10.40 -8.34
CA TYR A 69 9.19 -9.89 -8.86
C TYR A 69 8.18 -9.80 -7.72
N VAL A 70 7.90 -8.57 -7.27
CA VAL A 70 7.09 -8.36 -6.07
C VAL A 70 6.41 -7.00 -6.09
N VAL A 71 5.26 -6.94 -5.43
CA VAL A 71 4.54 -5.69 -5.16
C VAL A 71 4.24 -5.63 -3.66
N GLY A 72 4.59 -4.50 -3.04
CA GLY A 72 4.20 -4.21 -1.67
C GLY A 72 3.03 -3.23 -1.65
N MET A 73 1.97 -3.59 -0.94
CA MET A 73 0.85 -2.70 -0.64
C MET A 73 0.98 -2.31 0.83
N GLU A 74 1.38 -1.07 1.10
CA GLU A 74 1.93 -0.69 2.39
C GLU A 74 1.18 0.48 3.05
N PRO A 75 0.05 0.22 3.75
CA PRO A 75 -0.51 1.24 4.62
C PRO A 75 0.47 1.50 5.77
N ALA A 76 0.69 2.76 6.09
CA ALA A 76 1.73 3.14 7.03
C ALA A 76 1.38 4.43 7.76
N THR A 77 2.09 4.67 8.86
CA THR A 77 1.97 5.91 9.62
C THR A 77 2.95 6.99 9.15
N ALA A 78 3.89 6.60 8.28
CA ALA A 78 4.90 7.50 7.73
C ALA A 78 5.37 7.00 6.37
N ARG A 79 6.06 7.88 5.64
CA ARG A 79 6.73 7.49 4.40
C ARG A 79 8.07 6.82 4.70
N PRO A 80 8.57 5.93 3.83
CA PRO A 80 9.84 5.24 4.04
C PRO A 80 11.05 6.15 3.71
N GLU A 81 11.07 7.34 4.28
CA GLU A 81 12.12 8.35 4.05
C GLU A 81 13.04 8.55 5.25
N GLY A 82 12.76 7.84 6.35
CA GLY A 82 13.53 7.92 7.58
C GLY A 82 13.00 8.97 8.56
N ARG A 83 13.32 8.77 9.84
CA ARG A 83 12.83 9.62 10.92
C ARG A 83 13.31 11.06 10.83
N LYS A 84 14.54 11.27 10.35
CA LYS A 84 15.09 12.61 10.20
C LYS A 84 14.23 13.46 9.29
N LYS A 85 13.92 12.95 8.11
CA LYS A 85 13.10 13.67 7.14
C LYS A 85 11.66 13.87 7.63
N ALA A 86 11.09 12.85 8.28
CA ALA A 86 9.76 12.96 8.88
C ALA A 86 9.71 14.07 9.95
N ARG A 87 10.77 14.19 10.75
CA ARG A 87 10.88 15.26 11.77
C ARG A 87 10.96 16.62 11.11
N GLU A 88 11.79 16.76 10.08
CA GLU A 88 11.96 18.02 9.35
C GLU A 88 10.65 18.47 8.69
N ASN A 89 9.83 17.53 8.23
CA ASN A 89 8.56 17.80 7.57
C ASN A 89 7.38 17.94 8.55
N GLY A 90 7.61 17.76 9.85
CA GLY A 90 6.54 17.80 10.84
C GLY A 90 5.59 16.60 10.80
N GLU A 91 6.02 15.50 10.21
CA GLU A 91 5.20 14.29 10.01
C GLU A 91 5.46 13.21 11.06
N LEU A 92 6.43 13.44 11.96
CA LEU A 92 6.81 12.45 12.95
C LEU A 92 5.72 12.28 14.01
N ILE A 93 5.23 11.06 14.18
CA ILE A 93 4.25 10.73 15.18
C ILE A 93 4.97 10.36 16.48
N MET A 94 4.58 11.00 17.57
CA MET A 94 5.20 10.80 18.88
C MET A 94 4.29 9.99 19.79
N LEU A 95 4.88 9.07 20.54
CA LEU A 95 4.21 8.38 21.65
C LEU A 95 4.69 8.95 22.97
N LYS A 96 3.76 9.27 23.86
CA LYS A 96 4.07 9.66 25.22
C LYS A 96 4.49 8.42 26.02
N PRO A 97 5.22 8.60 27.15
CA PRO A 97 5.54 7.47 28.01
C PRO A 97 4.29 6.69 28.39
N GLU A 98 4.35 5.35 28.26
CA GLU A 98 3.26 4.43 28.55
C GLU A 98 2.04 4.56 27.63
N GLU A 99 2.04 5.48 26.68
CA GLU A 99 0.97 5.60 25.68
C GLU A 99 0.99 4.38 24.76
N LYS A 100 -0.21 3.84 24.46
CA LYS A 100 -0.41 2.71 23.58
C LYS A 100 -1.29 3.12 22.41
N LYS A 101 -0.86 2.79 21.19
CA LYS A 101 -1.68 2.95 19.98
C LYS A 101 -1.97 1.57 19.39
N VAL A 102 -3.21 1.36 18.98
CA VAL A 102 -3.64 0.11 18.38
C VAL A 102 -4.00 0.38 16.92
N TYR A 103 -3.43 -0.42 16.02
CA TYR A 103 -3.68 -0.34 14.60
C TYR A 103 -4.34 -1.62 14.13
N THR A 104 -5.43 -1.51 13.39
CA THR A 104 -6.16 -2.66 12.88
C THR A 104 -6.23 -2.58 11.37
N PHE A 105 -5.96 -3.69 10.70
CA PHE A 105 -6.11 -3.81 9.27
C PHE A 105 -6.58 -5.22 8.92
N GLU A 106 -7.12 -5.37 7.73
CA GLU A 106 -7.62 -6.65 7.24
C GLU A 106 -6.92 -7.01 5.93
N ILE A 107 -6.44 -8.24 5.84
CA ILE A 107 -5.89 -8.81 4.61
C ILE A 107 -6.82 -9.94 4.20
N GLY A 108 -7.24 -9.93 2.94
CA GLY A 108 -8.12 -10.96 2.44
C GLY A 108 -7.77 -11.38 1.01
N VAL A 109 -8.37 -12.49 0.62
CA VAL A 109 -8.23 -13.07 -0.72
C VAL A 109 -9.59 -13.08 -1.39
N PHE A 110 -9.61 -12.82 -2.70
CA PHE A 110 -10.84 -12.91 -3.50
C PHE A 110 -10.55 -13.55 -4.84
N GLU A 111 -11.56 -14.21 -5.41
CA GLU A 111 -11.43 -14.96 -6.66
C GLU A 111 -12.11 -14.28 -7.84
N ASP A 112 -12.91 -13.25 -7.58
CA ASP A 112 -13.73 -12.60 -8.59
C ASP A 112 -13.68 -11.08 -8.37
N GLU A 113 -13.45 -10.32 -9.45
CA GLU A 113 -13.46 -8.86 -9.40
C GLU A 113 -14.76 -8.30 -8.81
N LYS A 114 -15.87 -8.98 -8.98
CA LYS A 114 -17.16 -8.58 -8.41
C LYS A 114 -17.18 -8.64 -6.89
N SER A 115 -16.37 -9.51 -6.31
CA SER A 115 -16.25 -9.66 -4.85
C SER A 115 -15.72 -8.40 -4.18
N LEU A 116 -14.95 -7.57 -4.90
CA LEU A 116 -14.44 -6.31 -4.38
C LEU A 116 -15.55 -5.36 -3.96
N GLY A 117 -16.68 -5.37 -4.65
CA GLY A 117 -17.82 -4.52 -4.32
C GLY A 117 -18.49 -4.86 -2.99
N GLY A 118 -18.25 -6.06 -2.45
CA GLY A 118 -18.80 -6.52 -1.19
C GLY A 118 -17.88 -6.41 0.01
N ILE A 119 -16.66 -5.93 -0.23
CA ILE A 119 -15.64 -5.80 0.81
C ILE A 119 -15.81 -4.52 1.62
#